data_d9b7dee32e01cbab3295dda68405440f
#
_entry.id   d9b7dee32e01cbab3295dda68405440f
#
_cell.length_a   1.000
_cell.length_b   1.000
_cell.length_c   1.000
_cell.angle_alpha   90.00
_cell.angle_beta   90.00
_cell.angle_gamma   90.00
#
_symmetry.space_group_name_H-M   'P 1'
#
loop_
_entity.id
_entity.type
_entity.pdbx_description
1 polymer ?
#
loop_
_entity_poly.entity_id
_entity_poly.type
_entity_poly.pdbx_seq_one_letter_code
_entity_poly.pdbx_strand_id
1 'polypeptide(L)'
;MRAPSRTELFRWAVVTLFGVLALVLALNPRRCIDFTVFRTAGARLLAGTSLYRAEDGPMPFKYAPPVAVLFVPLALIPRAVGAVLWNLGSVAWLFLALSRLRRIDPGPGEHDGCWAALALAGPIGTVLFYGQVDLWLLGLLTLAAAAAGRRDDGGIALGLATLTKPPAVVAGLFFLGQGRWKALAVAAAVVLVACGLVAAHVGWGSFLSEMAAWRLLVERSTVEWVTGPNPQGLPTILLDIARWFGVQPAAGNLWLAQLVSVLGFGALILALRRDAGGAFRMAALAVAMTSPLAWRANFVLALPAVRRSVASARAGDRASRAALALAAAGTLLTSGAFLDRTATERLLSFRPWGLLGLLLVAV
;
A
#
# COMPACT_ATOMS: atom_id res chain seq x y z
N MET A 1 31.43 -24.80 7.06
CA MET A 1 30.44 -23.76 6.67
C MET A 1 31.01 -22.99 5.50
N ARG A 2 30.20 -22.72 4.43
CA ARG A 2 30.66 -21.95 3.27
C ARG A 2 30.58 -20.45 3.62
N ALA A 3 31.62 -19.67 3.31
CA ALA A 3 31.59 -18.23 3.51
C ALA A 3 30.44 -17.60 2.70
N PRO A 4 29.70 -16.63 3.28
CA PRO A 4 28.60 -15.98 2.58
C PRO A 4 29.10 -15.23 1.35
N SER A 5 28.36 -15.32 0.25
CA SER A 5 28.64 -14.58 -0.97
C SER A 5 28.45 -13.07 -0.76
N ARG A 6 29.07 -12.22 -1.61
CA ARG A 6 28.84 -10.76 -1.58
C ARG A 6 27.35 -10.40 -1.71
N THR A 7 26.60 -11.19 -2.48
CA THR A 7 25.14 -11.08 -2.63
C THR A 7 24.40 -11.28 -1.32
N GLU A 8 24.74 -12.35 -0.63
CA GLU A 8 24.12 -12.66 0.66
C GLU A 8 24.47 -11.60 1.71
N LEU A 9 25.73 -11.15 1.77
CA LEU A 9 26.15 -10.05 2.66
C LEU A 9 25.36 -8.76 2.40
N PHE A 10 25.21 -8.35 1.12
CA PHE A 10 24.42 -7.17 0.76
C PHE A 10 22.97 -7.32 1.17
N ARG A 11 22.35 -8.46 0.90
CA ARG A 11 20.98 -8.75 1.31
C ARG A 11 20.83 -8.66 2.83
N TRP A 12 21.73 -9.27 3.60
CA TRP A 12 21.69 -9.19 5.04
C TRP A 12 21.90 -7.78 5.56
N ALA A 13 22.77 -6.99 4.95
CA ALA A 13 22.93 -5.57 5.30
C ALA A 13 21.63 -4.78 5.12
N VAL A 14 20.91 -4.99 4.01
CA VAL A 14 19.61 -4.32 3.76
C VAL A 14 18.53 -4.80 4.73
N VAL A 15 18.47 -6.12 5.03
CA VAL A 15 17.55 -6.67 6.06
C VAL A 15 17.82 -6.04 7.42
N THR A 16 19.09 -6.00 7.83
CA THR A 16 19.51 -5.42 9.11
C THR A 16 19.18 -3.94 9.18
N LEU A 17 19.44 -3.17 8.12
CA LEU A 17 19.11 -1.75 8.05
C LEU A 17 17.63 -1.49 8.33
N PHE A 18 16.73 -2.16 7.59
CA PHE A 18 15.29 -1.99 7.80
C PHE A 18 14.80 -2.60 9.11
N GLY A 19 15.40 -3.70 9.57
CA GLY A 19 15.10 -4.32 10.86
C GLY A 19 15.45 -3.41 12.04
N VAL A 20 16.63 -2.81 12.01
CA VAL A 20 17.05 -1.83 13.05
C VAL A 20 16.14 -0.60 13.01
N LEU A 21 15.87 -0.05 11.82
CA LEU A 21 14.94 1.07 11.66
C LEU A 21 13.56 0.75 12.22
N ALA A 22 13.02 -0.43 11.89
CA ALA A 22 11.72 -0.91 12.38
C ALA A 22 11.68 -0.98 13.90
N LEU A 23 12.74 -1.53 14.53
CA LEU A 23 12.85 -1.67 15.97
C LEU A 23 12.95 -0.30 16.66
N VAL A 24 13.84 0.57 16.19
CA VAL A 24 14.03 1.92 16.76
C VAL A 24 12.73 2.74 16.69
N LEU A 25 12.01 2.67 15.56
CA LEU A 25 10.74 3.39 15.41
C LEU A 25 9.63 2.79 16.29
N ALA A 26 9.56 1.46 16.43
CA ALA A 26 8.56 0.78 17.23
C ALA A 26 8.73 1.02 18.74
N LEU A 27 9.97 1.11 19.21
CA LEU A 27 10.29 1.39 20.62
C LEU A 27 10.02 2.85 21.02
N ASN A 28 9.92 3.77 20.04
CA ASN A 28 9.60 5.16 20.32
C ASN A 28 8.08 5.33 20.55
N PRO A 29 7.62 5.73 21.75
CA PRO A 29 6.19 5.84 22.07
C PRO A 29 5.45 6.90 21.25
N ARG A 30 6.17 7.86 20.65
CA ARG A 30 5.60 8.91 19.78
C ARG A 30 5.47 8.49 18.32
N ARG A 31 5.91 7.27 17.97
CA ARG A 31 5.82 6.71 16.61
C ARG A 31 4.75 5.63 16.53
N CYS A 32 4.60 5.04 15.37
CA CYS A 32 3.58 4.01 15.10
C CYS A 32 2.16 4.48 15.49
N ILE A 33 1.81 5.72 15.10
CA ILE A 33 0.51 6.32 15.43
C ILE A 33 -0.62 5.51 14.80
N ASP A 34 -0.49 5.13 13.53
CA ASP A 34 -1.52 4.37 12.83
C ASP A 34 -1.68 2.96 13.39
N PHE A 35 -0.58 2.32 13.81
CA PHE A 35 -0.67 1.07 14.57
C PHE A 35 -1.50 1.23 15.85
N THR A 36 -1.35 2.38 16.55
CA THR A 36 -2.15 2.67 17.75
C THR A 36 -3.64 2.82 17.40
N VAL A 37 -3.95 3.49 16.28
CA VAL A 37 -5.33 3.61 15.76
C VAL A 37 -5.90 2.23 15.44
N PHE A 38 -5.15 1.36 14.77
CA PHE A 38 -5.57 -0.01 14.45
C PHE A 38 -5.82 -0.84 15.70
N ARG A 39 -4.89 -0.80 16.64
CA ARG A 39 -5.02 -1.49 17.93
C ARG A 39 -6.26 -1.03 18.69
N THR A 40 -6.53 0.28 18.71
CA THR A 40 -7.72 0.87 19.35
C THR A 40 -8.99 0.39 18.66
N ALA A 41 -9.03 0.32 17.33
CA ALA A 41 -10.16 -0.21 16.58
C ALA A 41 -10.43 -1.69 16.94
N GLY A 42 -9.39 -2.53 17.03
CA GLY A 42 -9.51 -3.91 17.49
C GLY A 42 -10.08 -4.02 18.91
N ALA A 43 -9.62 -3.17 19.84
CA ALA A 43 -10.13 -3.13 21.21
C ALA A 43 -11.60 -2.68 21.29
N ARG A 44 -11.98 -1.66 20.51
CA ARG A 44 -13.36 -1.17 20.41
C ARG A 44 -14.30 -2.23 19.84
N LEU A 45 -13.87 -2.94 18.80
CA LEU A 45 -14.63 -4.04 18.24
C LEU A 45 -14.88 -5.11 19.29
N LEU A 46 -13.87 -5.55 20.04
CA LEU A 46 -14.02 -6.53 21.12
C LEU A 46 -15.01 -6.05 22.20
N ALA A 47 -14.98 -4.77 22.52
CA ALA A 47 -15.86 -4.16 23.52
C ALA A 47 -17.27 -3.87 22.98
N GLY A 48 -17.56 -4.13 21.70
CA GLY A 48 -18.85 -3.80 21.07
C GLY A 48 -19.16 -2.30 21.07
N THR A 49 -18.13 -1.43 21.07
CA THR A 49 -18.29 0.02 21.07
C THR A 49 -17.98 0.61 19.71
N SER A 50 -18.51 1.82 19.42
CA SER A 50 -18.33 2.47 18.11
C SER A 50 -16.86 2.63 17.74
N LEU A 51 -16.54 2.31 16.46
CA LEU A 51 -15.22 2.43 15.87
C LEU A 51 -14.89 3.88 15.49
N TYR A 52 -15.91 4.69 15.17
CA TYR A 52 -15.78 6.04 14.64
C TYR A 52 -16.32 7.05 15.64
N ARG A 53 -15.43 7.76 16.30
CA ARG A 53 -15.77 8.74 17.35
C ARG A 53 -15.23 10.10 17.01
N ALA A 54 -15.99 11.14 17.33
CA ALA A 54 -15.57 12.54 17.12
C ALA A 54 -14.31 12.88 17.94
N GLU A 55 -14.13 12.24 19.09
CA GLU A 55 -13.00 12.44 20.02
C GLU A 55 -11.67 11.89 19.49
N ASP A 56 -11.69 11.08 18.42
CA ASP A 56 -10.46 10.51 17.83
C ASP A 56 -9.57 11.57 17.17
N GLY A 57 -10.07 12.81 17.06
CA GLY A 57 -9.30 13.93 16.53
C GLY A 57 -8.92 13.75 15.06
N PRO A 58 -7.75 14.27 14.65
CA PRO A 58 -7.36 14.32 13.23
C PRO A 58 -6.91 12.97 12.64
N MET A 59 -6.73 11.95 13.48
CA MET A 59 -6.24 10.62 13.07
C MET A 59 -7.26 9.51 13.40
N PRO A 60 -8.50 9.56 12.86
CA PRO A 60 -9.50 8.54 13.10
C PRO A 60 -9.18 7.23 12.37
N PHE A 61 -9.82 6.16 12.79
CA PHE A 61 -9.81 4.88 12.07
C PHE A 61 -10.58 5.03 10.75
N LYS A 62 -9.87 5.08 9.61
CA LYS A 62 -10.46 5.33 8.26
C LYS A 62 -10.77 4.05 7.47
N TYR A 63 -10.69 2.90 8.09
CA TYR A 63 -10.93 1.60 7.46
C TYR A 63 -12.35 1.12 7.74
N ALA A 64 -12.88 0.25 6.86
CA ALA A 64 -14.21 -0.33 7.05
C ALA A 64 -14.27 -1.18 8.34
N PRO A 65 -15.43 -1.30 9.00
CA PRO A 65 -15.57 -2.05 10.27
C PRO A 65 -14.98 -3.47 10.23
N PRO A 66 -15.13 -4.27 9.15
CA PRO A 66 -14.57 -5.61 9.10
C PRO A 66 -13.04 -5.66 9.20
N VAL A 67 -12.34 -4.57 8.85
CA VAL A 67 -10.87 -4.49 8.97
C VAL A 67 -10.42 -4.56 10.42
N ALA A 68 -11.22 -4.07 11.37
CA ALA A 68 -10.90 -4.09 12.79
C ALA A 68 -10.67 -5.51 13.33
N VAL A 69 -11.29 -6.54 12.71
CA VAL A 69 -11.08 -7.95 13.06
C VAL A 69 -9.60 -8.35 12.98
N LEU A 70 -8.88 -7.84 11.99
CA LEU A 70 -7.46 -8.15 11.78
C LEU A 70 -6.57 -7.63 12.93
N PHE A 71 -7.04 -6.62 13.65
CA PHE A 71 -6.30 -5.96 14.72
C PHE A 71 -6.72 -6.40 16.13
N VAL A 72 -7.74 -7.25 16.24
CA VAL A 72 -8.17 -7.84 17.53
C VAL A 72 -7.02 -8.53 18.26
N PRO A 73 -6.21 -9.41 17.63
CA PRO A 73 -5.08 -10.04 18.33
C PRO A 73 -4.07 -9.04 18.88
N LEU A 74 -3.86 -7.92 18.18
CA LEU A 74 -2.93 -6.86 18.59
C LEU A 74 -3.49 -6.02 19.74
N ALA A 75 -4.82 -5.97 19.90
CA ALA A 75 -5.47 -5.29 21.01
C ALA A 75 -5.24 -6.01 22.36
N LEU A 76 -5.00 -7.32 22.32
CA LEU A 76 -4.83 -8.18 23.51
C LEU A 76 -3.41 -8.14 24.08
N ILE A 77 -2.45 -7.54 23.40
CA ILE A 77 -1.06 -7.46 23.84
C ILE A 77 -0.65 -6.02 24.19
N PRO A 78 0.39 -5.79 25.03
CA PRO A 78 0.87 -4.47 25.34
C PRO A 78 1.30 -3.71 24.07
N ARG A 79 0.99 -2.40 24.00
CA ARG A 79 1.24 -1.56 22.82
C ARG A 79 2.68 -1.66 22.31
N ALA A 80 3.66 -1.59 23.21
CA ALA A 80 5.09 -1.62 22.82
C ALA A 80 5.45 -2.95 22.13
N VAL A 81 5.01 -4.07 22.70
CA VAL A 81 5.22 -5.41 22.12
C VAL A 81 4.52 -5.51 20.77
N GLY A 82 3.26 -5.07 20.68
CA GLY A 82 2.50 -5.07 19.45
C GLY A 82 3.14 -4.22 18.36
N ALA A 83 3.65 -3.03 18.68
CA ALA A 83 4.34 -2.15 17.73
C ALA A 83 5.64 -2.79 17.19
N VAL A 84 6.42 -3.44 18.05
CA VAL A 84 7.64 -4.17 17.65
C VAL A 84 7.29 -5.32 16.71
N LEU A 85 6.33 -6.17 17.09
CA LEU A 85 5.87 -7.30 16.25
C LEU A 85 5.33 -6.81 14.90
N TRP A 86 4.56 -5.72 14.90
CA TRP A 86 3.99 -5.12 13.70
C TRP A 86 5.07 -4.62 12.74
N ASN A 87 6.02 -3.83 13.22
CA ASN A 87 7.07 -3.26 12.39
C ASN A 87 8.06 -4.31 11.90
N LEU A 88 8.50 -5.23 12.76
CA LEU A 88 9.37 -6.35 12.34
C LEU A 88 8.62 -7.28 11.37
N GLY A 89 7.33 -7.53 11.61
CA GLY A 89 6.45 -8.22 10.68
C GLY A 89 6.36 -7.52 9.33
N SER A 90 6.26 -6.18 9.31
CA SER A 90 6.27 -5.38 8.07
C SER A 90 7.56 -5.57 7.27
N VAL A 91 8.73 -5.62 7.94
CA VAL A 91 10.02 -5.92 7.28
C VAL A 91 10.05 -7.36 6.77
N ALA A 92 9.56 -8.33 7.56
CA ALA A 92 9.46 -9.72 7.12
C ALA A 92 8.57 -9.85 5.87
N TRP A 93 7.43 -9.15 5.81
CA TRP A 93 6.55 -9.11 4.65
C TRP A 93 7.24 -8.48 3.42
N LEU A 94 8.04 -7.43 3.58
CA LEU A 94 8.84 -6.85 2.51
C LEU A 94 9.76 -7.90 1.88
N PHE A 95 10.54 -8.62 2.69
CA PHE A 95 11.49 -9.62 2.17
C PHE A 95 10.80 -10.89 1.65
N LEU A 96 9.66 -11.26 2.23
CA LEU A 96 8.79 -12.29 1.67
C LEU A 96 8.30 -11.88 0.27
N ALA A 97 7.80 -10.66 0.12
CA ALA A 97 7.37 -10.13 -1.18
C ALA A 97 8.52 -10.19 -2.19
N LEU A 98 9.72 -9.68 -1.85
CA LEU A 98 10.89 -9.74 -2.72
C LEU A 98 11.26 -11.18 -3.14
N SER A 99 11.13 -12.15 -2.23
CA SER A 99 11.40 -13.57 -2.52
C SER A 99 10.36 -14.15 -3.49
N ARG A 100 9.09 -13.76 -3.37
CA ARG A 100 7.99 -14.26 -4.19
C ARG A 100 7.92 -13.59 -5.56
N LEU A 101 8.32 -12.33 -5.66
CA LEU A 101 8.38 -11.59 -6.93
C LEU A 101 9.23 -12.31 -7.98
N ARG A 102 10.27 -13.04 -7.57
CA ARG A 102 11.09 -13.85 -8.50
C ARG A 102 10.31 -14.96 -9.21
N ARG A 103 9.19 -15.41 -8.64
CA ARG A 103 8.31 -16.42 -9.26
C ARG A 103 7.32 -15.81 -10.26
N ILE A 104 6.96 -14.54 -10.05
CA ILE A 104 5.98 -13.82 -10.87
C ILE A 104 6.69 -13.14 -12.04
N ASP A 105 7.84 -12.54 -11.78
CA ASP A 105 8.68 -11.80 -12.72
C ASP A 105 10.14 -12.22 -12.54
N PRO A 106 10.60 -13.30 -13.21
CA PRO A 106 11.94 -13.88 -13.01
C PRO A 106 13.08 -13.08 -13.66
N GLY A 107 12.77 -12.13 -14.55
CA GLY A 107 13.78 -11.38 -15.33
C GLY A 107 14.79 -10.59 -14.48
N PRO A 108 14.37 -9.80 -13.46
CA PRO A 108 15.31 -9.09 -12.59
C PRO A 108 16.11 -10.01 -11.68
N GLY A 109 17.38 -9.69 -11.48
CA GLY A 109 18.31 -10.43 -10.63
C GLY A 109 18.00 -10.38 -9.12
N GLU A 110 18.74 -11.11 -8.34
CA GLU A 110 18.53 -11.20 -6.88
C GLU A 110 18.81 -9.85 -6.18
N HIS A 111 19.86 -9.13 -6.59
CA HIS A 111 20.21 -7.83 -6.04
C HIS A 111 19.18 -6.73 -6.39
N ASP A 112 18.45 -6.87 -7.49
CA ASP A 112 17.54 -5.82 -7.97
C ASP A 112 16.42 -5.54 -6.99
N GLY A 113 15.99 -6.56 -6.22
CA GLY A 113 15.03 -6.39 -5.14
C GLY A 113 15.56 -5.54 -3.98
N CYS A 114 16.80 -5.74 -3.58
CA CYS A 114 17.44 -4.95 -2.52
C CYS A 114 17.67 -3.50 -2.97
N TRP A 115 18.12 -3.28 -4.20
CA TRP A 115 18.26 -1.94 -4.77
C TRP A 115 16.92 -1.22 -4.91
N ALA A 116 15.86 -1.93 -5.31
CA ALA A 116 14.51 -1.38 -5.35
C ALA A 116 14.01 -0.98 -3.95
N ALA A 117 14.27 -1.79 -2.93
CA ALA A 117 13.92 -1.45 -1.56
C ALA A 117 14.69 -0.21 -1.06
N LEU A 118 15.97 -0.07 -1.41
CA LEU A 118 16.76 1.13 -1.09
C LEU A 118 16.27 2.36 -1.84
N ALA A 119 15.92 2.25 -3.12
CA ALA A 119 15.33 3.34 -3.89
C ALA A 119 13.99 3.82 -3.29
N LEU A 120 13.22 2.90 -2.69
CA LEU A 120 11.97 3.17 -1.99
C LEU A 120 12.12 3.28 -0.46
N ALA A 121 13.32 3.54 0.04
CA ALA A 121 13.56 3.64 1.49
C ALA A 121 12.71 4.74 2.15
N GLY A 122 12.37 5.83 1.44
CA GLY A 122 11.46 6.86 1.93
C GLY A 122 10.04 6.34 2.20
N PRO A 123 9.34 5.76 1.20
CA PRO A 123 8.06 5.07 1.39
C PRO A 123 8.11 3.99 2.48
N ILE A 124 9.11 3.10 2.45
CA ILE A 124 9.28 2.03 3.45
C ILE A 124 9.45 2.64 4.84
N GLY A 125 10.35 3.62 4.99
CA GLY A 125 10.56 4.33 6.25
C GLY A 125 9.28 5.01 6.75
N THR A 126 8.46 5.56 5.84
CA THR A 126 7.16 6.15 6.20
C THR A 126 6.18 5.11 6.73
N VAL A 127 6.11 3.92 6.10
CA VAL A 127 5.29 2.81 6.60
C VAL A 127 5.71 2.42 8.02
N LEU A 128 7.02 2.26 8.26
CA LEU A 128 7.54 1.89 9.58
C LEU A 128 7.35 3.01 10.63
N PHE A 129 7.49 4.27 10.21
CA PHE A 129 7.34 5.43 11.09
C PHE A 129 5.93 5.58 11.65
N TYR A 130 4.93 5.36 10.80
CA TYR A 130 3.52 5.44 11.20
C TYR A 130 2.93 4.10 11.65
N GLY A 131 3.60 2.97 11.37
CA GLY A 131 3.06 1.63 11.60
C GLY A 131 1.93 1.29 10.63
N GLN A 132 2.09 1.65 9.35
CA GLN A 132 1.10 1.46 8.28
C GLN A 132 1.02 0.01 7.79
N VAL A 133 -0.09 -0.31 7.11
CA VAL A 133 -0.40 -1.66 6.59
C VAL A 133 0.23 -1.96 5.22
N ASP A 134 0.85 -0.99 4.55
CA ASP A 134 1.18 -1.09 3.13
C ASP A 134 2.24 -2.14 2.78
N LEU A 135 3.17 -2.45 3.69
CA LEU A 135 4.11 -3.57 3.51
C LEU A 135 3.42 -4.95 3.67
N TRP A 136 2.44 -5.06 4.56
CA TRP A 136 1.58 -6.23 4.67
C TRP A 136 0.75 -6.40 3.40
N LEU A 137 0.19 -5.30 2.90
CA LEU A 137 -0.58 -5.28 1.66
C LEU A 137 0.26 -5.73 0.46
N LEU A 138 1.49 -5.20 0.30
CA LEU A 138 2.44 -5.64 -0.73
C LEU A 138 2.70 -7.15 -0.64
N GLY A 139 2.95 -7.66 0.56
CA GLY A 139 3.18 -9.07 0.80
C GLY A 139 1.99 -9.94 0.43
N LEU A 140 0.78 -9.55 0.86
CA LEU A 140 -0.47 -10.26 0.56
C LEU A 140 -0.73 -10.31 -0.95
N LEU A 141 -0.60 -9.17 -1.66
CA LEU A 141 -0.77 -9.12 -3.11
C LEU A 141 0.25 -10.00 -3.84
N THR A 142 1.50 -9.97 -3.38
CA THR A 142 2.57 -10.78 -3.97
C THR A 142 2.35 -12.28 -3.70
N LEU A 143 1.90 -12.65 -2.49
CA LEU A 143 1.52 -14.03 -2.19
C LEU A 143 0.37 -14.50 -3.06
N ALA A 144 -0.68 -13.67 -3.18
CA ALA A 144 -1.84 -13.96 -4.03
C ALA A 144 -1.40 -14.25 -5.47
N ALA A 145 -0.57 -13.38 -6.05
CA ALA A 145 -0.09 -13.56 -7.42
C ALA A 145 0.85 -14.76 -7.57
N ALA A 146 1.76 -15.01 -6.61
CA ALA A 146 2.69 -16.13 -6.64
C ALA A 146 2.00 -17.50 -6.45
N ALA A 147 0.89 -17.56 -5.72
CA ALA A 147 0.05 -18.75 -5.58
C ALA A 147 -0.73 -19.05 -6.86
N ALA A 148 -0.94 -18.03 -7.69
CA ALA A 148 -1.72 -18.10 -8.91
C ALA A 148 -1.24 -19.15 -9.95
N GLY A 149 -0.08 -19.76 -9.79
CA GLY A 149 0.44 -20.82 -10.68
C GLY A 149 0.22 -22.26 -10.20
N ARG A 150 -0.16 -22.50 -8.94
CA ARG A 150 -0.12 -23.83 -8.33
C ARG A 150 -1.43 -24.34 -7.73
N ARG A 151 -2.25 -23.45 -7.14
CA ARG A 151 -3.57 -23.72 -6.54
C ARG A 151 -4.35 -22.40 -6.47
N ASP A 152 -5.69 -22.50 -6.35
CA ASP A 152 -6.58 -21.32 -6.24
C ASP A 152 -6.46 -20.55 -4.89
N ASP A 153 -5.44 -20.84 -4.08
CA ASP A 153 -5.24 -20.30 -2.74
C ASP A 153 -4.90 -18.80 -2.72
N GLY A 154 -4.56 -18.20 -3.86
CA GLY A 154 -4.31 -16.77 -3.99
C GLY A 154 -5.51 -15.89 -3.62
N GLY A 155 -6.73 -16.45 -3.67
CA GLY A 155 -7.96 -15.74 -3.32
C GLY A 155 -8.02 -15.30 -1.87
N ILE A 156 -7.55 -16.12 -0.92
CA ILE A 156 -7.52 -15.74 0.51
C ILE A 156 -6.61 -14.50 0.71
N ALA A 157 -5.40 -14.53 0.15
CA ALA A 157 -4.48 -13.42 0.28
C ALA A 157 -5.00 -12.14 -0.42
N LEU A 158 -5.66 -12.28 -1.59
CA LEU A 158 -6.32 -11.16 -2.28
C LEU A 158 -7.49 -10.61 -1.43
N GLY A 159 -8.30 -11.48 -0.83
CA GLY A 159 -9.42 -11.08 0.02
C GLY A 159 -8.94 -10.33 1.27
N LEU A 160 -7.89 -10.82 1.93
CA LEU A 160 -7.26 -10.13 3.06
C LEU A 160 -6.65 -8.79 2.64
N ALA A 161 -6.02 -8.71 1.46
CA ALA A 161 -5.50 -7.46 0.91
C ALA A 161 -6.63 -6.44 0.67
N THR A 162 -7.73 -6.87 0.04
CA THR A 162 -8.91 -6.02 -0.24
C THR A 162 -9.61 -5.61 1.06
N LEU A 163 -9.72 -6.51 2.03
CA LEU A 163 -10.25 -6.22 3.35
C LEU A 163 -9.38 -5.15 4.04
N THR A 164 -8.06 -5.34 4.03
CA THR A 164 -7.12 -4.41 4.66
C THR A 164 -7.17 -3.01 4.03
N LYS A 165 -7.28 -2.91 2.71
CA LYS A 165 -7.30 -1.63 2.00
C LYS A 165 -8.16 -1.73 0.74
N PRO A 166 -9.38 -1.16 0.72
CA PRO A 166 -10.34 -1.33 -0.38
C PRO A 166 -9.79 -1.07 -1.80
N PRO A 167 -8.90 -0.09 -2.05
CA PRO A 167 -8.28 0.08 -3.38
C PRO A 167 -7.56 -1.16 -3.90
N ALA A 168 -7.19 -2.13 -3.04
CA ALA A 168 -6.59 -3.38 -3.46
C ALA A 168 -7.51 -4.25 -4.32
N VAL A 169 -8.81 -3.99 -4.35
CA VAL A 169 -9.76 -4.64 -5.28
C VAL A 169 -9.35 -4.49 -6.74
N VAL A 170 -8.68 -3.38 -7.10
CA VAL A 170 -8.17 -3.15 -8.46
C VAL A 170 -7.15 -4.21 -8.87
N ALA A 171 -6.37 -4.76 -7.92
CA ALA A 171 -5.48 -5.88 -8.19
C ALA A 171 -6.23 -7.17 -8.59
N GLY A 172 -7.53 -7.27 -8.30
CA GLY A 172 -8.40 -8.34 -8.79
C GLY A 172 -8.44 -8.43 -10.31
N LEU A 173 -8.21 -7.32 -11.04
CA LEU A 173 -8.12 -7.30 -12.50
C LEU A 173 -6.95 -8.14 -13.04
N PHE A 174 -5.87 -8.29 -12.29
CA PHE A 174 -4.82 -9.25 -12.61
C PHE A 174 -5.37 -10.69 -12.66
N PHE A 175 -6.13 -11.10 -11.64
CA PHE A 175 -6.73 -12.44 -11.57
C PHE A 175 -7.80 -12.62 -12.63
N LEU A 176 -8.59 -11.59 -12.91
CA LEU A 176 -9.58 -11.56 -13.98
C LEU A 176 -8.91 -11.78 -15.34
N GLY A 177 -7.85 -11.03 -15.64
CA GLY A 177 -7.07 -11.16 -16.88
C GLY A 177 -6.41 -12.52 -17.06
N GLN A 178 -6.13 -13.24 -15.96
CA GLN A 178 -5.59 -14.61 -15.94
C GLN A 178 -6.69 -15.70 -15.95
N GLY A 179 -7.98 -15.32 -16.03
CA GLY A 179 -9.11 -16.26 -16.00
C GLY A 179 -9.34 -16.96 -14.65
N ARG A 180 -8.87 -16.39 -13.54
CA ARG A 180 -8.87 -17.03 -12.22
C ARG A 180 -10.07 -16.65 -11.37
N TRP A 181 -11.24 -17.00 -11.86
CA TRP A 181 -12.52 -16.68 -11.22
C TRP A 181 -12.69 -17.25 -9.81
N LYS A 182 -12.13 -18.46 -9.56
CA LYS A 182 -12.17 -19.07 -8.21
C LYS A 182 -11.43 -18.20 -7.19
N ALA A 183 -10.26 -17.65 -7.54
CA ALA A 183 -9.52 -16.77 -6.63
C ALA A 183 -10.34 -15.51 -6.31
N LEU A 184 -11.03 -14.93 -7.28
CA LEU A 184 -11.93 -13.79 -7.07
C LEU A 184 -13.12 -14.15 -6.17
N ALA A 185 -13.74 -15.32 -6.40
CA ALA A 185 -14.84 -15.81 -5.58
C ALA A 185 -14.40 -16.06 -4.12
N VAL A 186 -13.21 -16.66 -3.91
CA VAL A 186 -12.63 -16.85 -2.57
C VAL A 186 -12.31 -15.52 -1.92
N ALA A 187 -11.76 -14.54 -2.67
CA ALA A 187 -11.49 -13.20 -2.14
C ALA A 187 -12.78 -12.51 -1.68
N ALA A 188 -13.85 -12.59 -2.47
CA ALA A 188 -15.15 -12.07 -2.09
C ALA A 188 -15.69 -12.78 -0.84
N ALA A 189 -15.57 -14.11 -0.77
CA ALA A 189 -15.99 -14.88 0.41
C ALA A 189 -15.24 -14.46 1.69
N VAL A 190 -13.93 -14.20 1.62
CA VAL A 190 -13.14 -13.69 2.77
C VAL A 190 -13.70 -12.37 3.27
N VAL A 191 -14.01 -11.43 2.36
CA VAL A 191 -14.58 -10.14 2.74
C VAL A 191 -15.97 -10.31 3.37
N LEU A 192 -16.83 -11.15 2.75
CA LEU A 192 -18.17 -11.43 3.27
C LEU A 192 -18.14 -12.11 4.64
N VAL A 193 -17.24 -13.08 4.85
CA VAL A 193 -17.05 -13.73 6.15
C VAL A 193 -16.62 -12.70 7.20
N ALA A 194 -15.69 -11.81 6.90
CA ALA A 194 -15.27 -10.76 7.82
C ALA A 194 -16.44 -9.82 8.17
N CYS A 195 -17.25 -9.42 7.18
CA CYS A 195 -18.47 -8.65 7.41
C CYS A 195 -19.46 -9.42 8.31
N GLY A 196 -19.68 -10.70 8.01
CA GLY A 196 -20.57 -11.57 8.80
C GLY A 196 -20.12 -11.75 10.24
N LEU A 197 -18.81 -11.91 10.49
CA LEU A 197 -18.25 -12.03 11.84
C LEU A 197 -18.50 -10.76 12.66
N VAL A 198 -18.28 -9.58 12.07
CA VAL A 198 -18.54 -8.31 12.75
C VAL A 198 -20.04 -8.14 13.01
N ALA A 199 -20.89 -8.38 11.99
CA ALA A 199 -22.34 -8.28 12.14
C ALA A 199 -22.91 -9.25 13.19
N ALA A 200 -22.35 -10.46 13.27
CA ALA A 200 -22.73 -11.44 14.30
C ALA A 200 -22.32 -11.01 15.72
N HIS A 201 -21.15 -10.32 15.81
CA HIS A 201 -20.63 -9.88 17.11
C HIS A 201 -21.34 -8.64 17.65
N VAL A 202 -21.54 -7.60 16.81
CA VAL A 202 -22.11 -6.31 17.27
C VAL A 202 -23.62 -6.18 17.00
N GLY A 203 -24.22 -7.13 16.29
CA GLY A 203 -25.60 -7.08 15.80
C GLY A 203 -25.71 -6.38 14.45
N TRP A 204 -26.67 -6.82 13.62
CA TRP A 204 -26.84 -6.34 12.24
C TRP A 204 -27.11 -4.84 12.14
N GLY A 205 -27.98 -4.30 13.02
CA GLY A 205 -28.29 -2.86 13.05
C GLY A 205 -27.07 -2.01 13.36
N SER A 206 -26.28 -2.40 14.37
CA SER A 206 -25.04 -1.71 14.74
C SER A 206 -24.01 -1.79 13.62
N PHE A 207 -23.87 -2.95 12.97
CA PHE A 207 -22.97 -3.11 11.83
C PHE A 207 -23.30 -2.15 10.68
N LEU A 208 -24.59 -2.03 10.31
CA LEU A 208 -25.01 -1.11 9.26
C LEU A 208 -24.77 0.35 9.66
N SER A 209 -25.00 0.72 10.91
CA SER A 209 -24.72 2.04 11.45
C SER A 209 -23.20 2.37 11.36
N GLU A 210 -22.32 1.43 11.75
CA GLU A 210 -20.87 1.59 11.66
C GLU A 210 -20.41 1.70 10.19
N MET A 211 -21.01 0.93 9.26
CA MET A 211 -20.73 1.06 7.81
C MET A 211 -21.12 2.42 7.28
N ALA A 212 -22.26 2.97 7.71
CA ALA A 212 -22.71 4.32 7.33
C ALA A 212 -21.77 5.40 7.92
N ALA A 213 -21.37 5.27 9.18
CA ALA A 213 -20.40 6.18 9.82
C ALA A 213 -19.06 6.16 9.11
N TRP A 214 -18.54 4.98 8.77
CA TRP A 214 -17.32 4.83 7.97
C TRP A 214 -17.40 5.54 6.62
N ARG A 215 -18.48 5.29 5.85
CA ARG A 215 -18.69 5.93 4.55
C ARG A 215 -18.66 7.45 4.65
N LEU A 216 -19.39 8.01 5.62
CA LEU A 216 -19.46 9.47 5.83
C LEU A 216 -18.09 10.04 6.21
N LEU A 217 -17.35 9.36 7.10
CA LEU A 217 -16.00 9.74 7.50
C LEU A 217 -15.03 9.78 6.31
N VAL A 218 -15.04 8.70 5.49
CA VAL A 218 -14.14 8.59 4.32
C VAL A 218 -14.49 9.65 3.30
N GLU A 219 -15.77 9.86 3.00
CA GLU A 219 -16.22 10.85 2.03
C GLU A 219 -15.77 12.26 2.43
N ARG A 220 -16.06 12.70 3.65
CA ARG A 220 -15.66 14.01 4.18
C ARG A 220 -14.15 14.18 4.19
N SER A 221 -13.43 13.23 4.77
CA SER A 221 -11.97 13.32 4.89
C SER A 221 -11.26 13.26 3.53
N THR A 222 -11.83 12.58 2.53
CA THR A 222 -11.23 12.51 1.20
C THR A 222 -11.31 13.85 0.49
N VAL A 223 -12.46 14.51 0.50
CA VAL A 223 -12.63 15.83 -0.10
C VAL A 223 -11.74 16.88 0.59
N GLU A 224 -11.67 16.85 1.92
CA GLU A 224 -10.84 17.77 2.69
C GLU A 224 -9.34 17.61 2.38
N TRP A 225 -8.86 16.39 2.26
CA TRP A 225 -7.41 16.12 2.18
C TRP A 225 -6.86 16.04 0.77
N VAL A 226 -7.71 15.78 -0.24
CA VAL A 226 -7.26 15.57 -1.63
C VAL A 226 -6.53 16.77 -2.23
N THR A 227 -6.82 17.98 -1.75
CA THR A 227 -6.17 19.22 -2.20
C THR A 227 -4.84 19.51 -1.49
N GLY A 228 -4.54 18.79 -0.41
CA GLY A 228 -3.31 18.96 0.35
C GLY A 228 -2.06 18.44 -0.38
N PRO A 229 -0.86 18.63 0.18
CA PRO A 229 0.39 18.17 -0.44
C PRO A 229 0.59 16.66 -0.37
N ASN A 230 0.01 15.99 0.62
CA ASN A 230 0.27 14.57 0.89
C ASN A 230 -0.28 13.59 -0.16
N PRO A 231 -1.51 13.73 -0.71
CA PRO A 231 -2.02 12.81 -1.73
C PRO A 231 -1.16 12.84 -2.99
N GLN A 232 -0.85 11.66 -3.54
CA GLN A 232 0.09 11.47 -4.64
C GLN A 232 -0.49 10.60 -5.77
N GLY A 233 -1.75 10.15 -5.63
CA GLY A 233 -2.41 9.27 -6.60
C GLY A 233 -2.77 9.98 -7.91
N LEU A 234 -3.06 9.21 -8.96
CA LEU A 234 -3.47 9.75 -10.25
C LEU A 234 -4.77 10.59 -10.16
N PRO A 235 -5.79 10.25 -9.34
CA PRO A 235 -6.94 11.11 -9.17
C PRO A 235 -6.58 12.53 -8.72
N THR A 236 -5.59 12.67 -7.83
CA THR A 236 -5.13 13.97 -7.36
C THR A 236 -4.41 14.74 -8.46
N ILE A 237 -3.57 14.08 -9.25
CA ILE A 237 -2.88 14.71 -10.41
C ILE A 237 -3.91 15.21 -11.42
N LEU A 238 -4.94 14.41 -11.73
CA LEU A 238 -6.01 14.79 -12.66
C LEU A 238 -6.81 16.00 -12.14
N LEU A 239 -7.08 16.05 -10.82
CA LEU A 239 -7.72 17.21 -10.21
C LEU A 239 -6.82 18.45 -10.23
N ASP A 240 -5.52 18.32 -9.99
CA ASP A 240 -4.59 19.46 -10.09
C ASP A 240 -4.56 20.01 -11.52
N ILE A 241 -4.55 19.13 -12.53
CA ILE A 241 -4.66 19.54 -13.94
C ILE A 241 -6.01 20.22 -14.21
N ALA A 242 -7.12 19.64 -13.76
CA ALA A 242 -8.45 20.19 -13.96
C ALA A 242 -8.62 21.60 -13.32
N ARG A 243 -7.94 21.86 -12.19
CA ARG A 243 -7.90 23.19 -11.54
C ARG A 243 -7.26 24.25 -12.42
N TRP A 244 -6.28 23.92 -13.25
CA TRP A 244 -5.73 24.87 -14.24
C TRP A 244 -6.77 25.33 -15.27
N PHE A 245 -7.82 24.52 -15.49
CA PHE A 245 -8.96 24.86 -16.34
C PHE A 245 -10.17 25.39 -15.56
N GLY A 246 -9.98 25.81 -14.29
CA GLY A 246 -11.03 26.41 -13.46
C GLY A 246 -11.99 25.42 -12.77
N VAL A 247 -11.74 24.11 -12.89
CA VAL A 247 -12.58 23.08 -12.22
C VAL A 247 -12.27 23.06 -10.73
N GLN A 248 -13.30 23.31 -9.90
CA GLN A 248 -13.14 23.25 -8.44
C GLN A 248 -13.19 21.81 -7.93
N PRO A 249 -12.38 21.48 -6.89
CA PRO A 249 -12.45 20.18 -6.23
C PRO A 249 -13.83 19.97 -5.60
N ALA A 250 -14.54 18.96 -6.06
CA ALA A 250 -15.83 18.55 -5.55
C ALA A 250 -15.88 17.01 -5.52
N ALA A 251 -16.78 16.45 -4.71
CA ALA A 251 -16.91 14.99 -4.59
C ALA A 251 -17.14 14.32 -5.96
N GLY A 252 -18.00 14.90 -6.83
CA GLY A 252 -18.25 14.36 -8.18
C GLY A 252 -17.02 14.36 -9.07
N ASN A 253 -16.22 15.43 -9.06
CA ASN A 253 -14.99 15.53 -9.85
C ASN A 253 -13.93 14.55 -9.35
N LEU A 254 -13.87 14.31 -8.04
CA LEU A 254 -13.00 13.33 -7.43
C LEU A 254 -13.39 11.90 -7.84
N TRP A 255 -14.69 11.58 -7.82
CA TRP A 255 -15.20 10.29 -8.28
C TRP A 255 -14.88 10.03 -9.75
N LEU A 256 -15.05 11.06 -10.60
CA LEU A 256 -14.72 10.98 -12.03
C LEU A 256 -13.21 10.74 -12.22
N ALA A 257 -12.36 11.51 -11.54
CA ALA A 257 -10.90 11.34 -11.62
C ALA A 257 -10.47 9.94 -11.14
N GLN A 258 -11.09 9.43 -10.07
CA GLN A 258 -10.85 8.08 -9.59
C GLN A 258 -11.31 7.01 -10.59
N LEU A 259 -12.50 7.16 -11.18
CA LEU A 259 -13.02 6.27 -12.20
C LEU A 259 -12.10 6.21 -13.42
N VAL A 260 -11.67 7.36 -13.93
CA VAL A 260 -10.71 7.46 -15.06
C VAL A 260 -9.40 6.73 -14.70
N SER A 261 -8.90 6.92 -13.49
CA SER A 261 -7.68 6.25 -13.02
C SER A 261 -7.85 4.72 -12.96
N VAL A 262 -8.98 4.24 -12.43
CA VAL A 262 -9.29 2.80 -12.35
C VAL A 262 -9.45 2.19 -13.74
N LEU A 263 -10.17 2.87 -14.65
CA LEU A 263 -10.35 2.40 -16.02
C LEU A 263 -9.04 2.37 -16.80
N GLY A 264 -8.20 3.40 -16.66
CA GLY A 264 -6.89 3.48 -17.32
C GLY A 264 -5.96 2.35 -16.87
N PHE A 265 -5.77 2.19 -15.56
CA PHE A 265 -4.95 1.10 -15.02
C PHE A 265 -5.59 -0.27 -15.28
N GLY A 266 -6.92 -0.38 -15.24
CA GLY A 266 -7.65 -1.60 -15.56
C GLY A 266 -7.40 -2.05 -17.00
N ALA A 267 -7.53 -1.14 -17.96
CA ALA A 267 -7.23 -1.40 -19.36
C ALA A 267 -5.77 -1.85 -19.56
N LEU A 268 -4.82 -1.20 -18.88
CA LEU A 268 -3.40 -1.56 -18.93
C LEU A 268 -3.13 -2.96 -18.37
N ILE A 269 -3.67 -3.28 -17.20
CA ILE A 269 -3.53 -4.62 -16.58
C ILE A 269 -4.08 -5.70 -17.52
N LEU A 270 -5.25 -5.47 -18.13
CA LEU A 270 -5.89 -6.41 -19.05
C LEU A 270 -5.16 -6.51 -20.39
N ALA A 271 -4.58 -5.42 -20.88
CA ALA A 271 -3.73 -5.45 -22.07
C ALA A 271 -2.46 -6.30 -21.84
N LEU A 272 -1.90 -6.24 -20.66
CA LEU A 272 -0.72 -7.01 -20.24
C LEU A 272 -1.04 -8.43 -19.77
N ARG A 273 -2.28 -8.93 -19.90
CA ARG A 273 -2.69 -10.23 -19.35
C ARG A 273 -1.85 -11.44 -19.78
N ARG A 274 -1.16 -11.36 -20.92
CA ARG A 274 -0.25 -12.41 -21.42
C ARG A 274 1.14 -12.34 -20.81
N ASP A 275 1.55 -11.18 -20.27
CA ASP A 275 2.75 -10.99 -19.45
C ASP A 275 2.34 -10.91 -17.97
N ALA A 276 2.37 -12.05 -17.28
CA ALA A 276 1.95 -12.12 -15.88
C ALA A 276 2.81 -11.19 -14.99
N GLY A 277 4.11 -11.04 -15.28
CA GLY A 277 5.00 -10.14 -14.55
C GLY A 277 4.59 -8.68 -14.75
N GLY A 278 4.38 -8.27 -16.01
CA GLY A 278 3.92 -6.92 -16.36
C GLY A 278 2.55 -6.60 -15.77
N ALA A 279 1.58 -7.49 -15.95
CA ALA A 279 0.24 -7.31 -15.42
C ALA A 279 0.26 -7.18 -13.88
N PHE A 280 1.08 -7.98 -13.17
CA PHE A 280 1.20 -7.87 -11.72
C PHE A 280 1.89 -6.56 -11.28
N ARG A 281 2.96 -6.13 -11.97
CA ARG A 281 3.61 -4.84 -11.69
C ARG A 281 2.60 -3.70 -11.76
N MET A 282 1.79 -3.68 -12.82
CA MET A 282 0.75 -2.67 -13.00
C MET A 282 -0.39 -2.81 -11.98
N ALA A 283 -0.79 -4.04 -11.62
CA ALA A 283 -1.82 -4.27 -10.62
C ALA A 283 -1.40 -3.78 -9.21
N ALA A 284 -0.16 -4.05 -8.80
CA ALA A 284 0.36 -3.56 -7.52
C ALA A 284 0.47 -2.03 -7.51
N LEU A 285 1.00 -1.43 -8.59
CA LEU A 285 1.10 0.02 -8.75
C LEU A 285 -0.28 0.70 -8.79
N ALA A 286 -1.26 0.08 -9.45
CA ALA A 286 -2.62 0.59 -9.56
C ALA A 286 -3.28 0.81 -8.20
N VAL A 287 -3.01 -0.04 -7.20
CA VAL A 287 -3.56 0.13 -5.84
C VAL A 287 -3.16 1.47 -5.22
N ALA A 288 -1.91 1.91 -5.43
CA ALA A 288 -1.47 3.24 -5.02
C ALA A 288 -2.02 4.32 -5.94
N MET A 289 -1.89 4.14 -7.26
CA MET A 289 -2.18 5.17 -8.25
C MET A 289 -3.67 5.49 -8.38
N THR A 290 -4.58 4.56 -8.13
CA THR A 290 -6.03 4.78 -8.23
C THR A 290 -6.67 5.29 -6.94
N SER A 291 -5.93 5.33 -5.83
CA SER A 291 -6.43 5.85 -4.56
C SER A 291 -6.31 7.38 -4.50
N PRO A 292 -7.41 8.10 -4.23
CA PRO A 292 -7.38 9.57 -4.13
C PRO A 292 -6.59 10.08 -2.92
N LEU A 293 -6.44 9.26 -1.89
CA LEU A 293 -5.66 9.56 -0.69
C LEU A 293 -4.35 8.76 -0.63
N ALA A 294 -3.87 8.27 -1.78
CA ALA A 294 -2.54 7.65 -1.81
C ALA A 294 -1.48 8.68 -1.42
N TRP A 295 -0.77 8.42 -0.36
CA TRP A 295 0.35 9.24 0.08
C TRP A 295 1.67 8.47 -0.06
N ARG A 296 2.79 9.08 0.31
CA ARG A 296 4.12 8.49 0.13
C ARG A 296 4.23 7.02 0.57
N ALA A 297 3.64 6.64 1.71
CA ALA A 297 3.68 5.27 2.22
C ALA A 297 3.12 4.23 1.22
N ASN A 298 2.08 4.57 0.47
CA ASN A 298 1.44 3.65 -0.48
C ASN A 298 2.36 3.25 -1.64
N PHE A 299 3.40 4.06 -1.93
CA PHE A 299 4.33 3.79 -3.03
C PHE A 299 5.34 2.67 -2.75
N VAL A 300 5.28 2.00 -1.59
CA VAL A 300 5.90 0.67 -1.41
C VAL A 300 5.30 -0.35 -2.40
N LEU A 301 4.06 -0.14 -2.85
CA LEU A 301 3.39 -0.97 -3.86
C LEU A 301 3.99 -0.80 -5.26
N ALA A 302 4.80 0.24 -5.50
CA ALA A 302 5.60 0.37 -6.71
C ALA A 302 6.83 -0.57 -6.75
N LEU A 303 7.13 -1.27 -5.65
CA LEU A 303 8.34 -2.11 -5.52
C LEU A 303 8.51 -3.12 -6.67
N PRO A 304 7.47 -3.82 -7.17
CA PRO A 304 7.62 -4.73 -8.31
C PRO A 304 8.08 -4.01 -9.58
N ALA A 305 7.54 -2.81 -9.87
CA ALA A 305 7.90 -2.02 -11.04
C ALA A 305 9.31 -1.41 -10.88
N VAL A 306 9.65 -0.86 -9.71
CA VAL A 306 11.00 -0.34 -9.42
C VAL A 306 12.05 -1.44 -9.50
N ARG A 307 11.76 -2.67 -9.05
CA ARG A 307 12.65 -3.82 -9.20
C ARG A 307 12.95 -4.10 -10.68
N ARG A 308 11.95 -4.02 -11.55
CA ARG A 308 12.12 -4.16 -13.00
C ARG A 308 12.97 -3.03 -13.55
N SER A 309 12.70 -1.78 -13.13
CA SER A 309 13.49 -0.61 -13.55
C SER A 309 14.96 -0.72 -13.15
N VAL A 310 15.30 -1.32 -12.00
CA VAL A 310 16.72 -1.57 -11.63
C VAL A 310 17.39 -2.48 -12.65
N ALA A 311 16.74 -3.55 -13.09
CA ALA A 311 17.29 -4.46 -14.10
C ALA A 311 17.42 -3.77 -15.48
N SER A 312 16.38 -3.05 -15.92
CA SER A 312 16.37 -2.36 -17.22
C SER A 312 17.38 -1.20 -17.26
N ALA A 313 17.57 -0.45 -16.18
CA ALA A 313 18.57 0.61 -16.06
C ALA A 313 20.00 0.08 -16.22
N ARG A 314 20.30 -1.12 -15.71
CA ARG A 314 21.59 -1.80 -15.91
C ARG A 314 21.80 -2.20 -17.37
N ALA A 315 20.71 -2.55 -18.07
CA ALA A 315 20.75 -2.82 -19.51
C ALA A 315 20.81 -1.55 -20.38
N GLY A 316 20.86 -0.37 -19.78
CA GLY A 316 21.05 0.90 -20.48
C GLY A 316 19.77 1.72 -20.69
N ASP A 317 18.59 1.25 -20.23
CA ASP A 317 17.33 1.96 -20.43
C ASP A 317 17.31 3.31 -19.70
N ARG A 318 17.05 4.39 -20.45
CA ARG A 318 17.06 5.77 -19.95
C ARG A 318 15.83 6.08 -19.09
N ALA A 319 14.65 5.57 -19.46
CA ALA A 319 13.41 5.80 -18.72
C ALA A 319 13.49 5.17 -17.32
N SER A 320 14.03 3.94 -17.23
CA SER A 320 14.30 3.26 -15.97
C SER A 320 15.31 4.02 -15.08
N ARG A 321 16.37 4.59 -15.67
CA ARG A 321 17.32 5.43 -14.93
C ARG A 321 16.66 6.69 -14.36
N ALA A 322 15.80 7.35 -15.15
CA ALA A 322 15.03 8.51 -14.71
C ALA A 322 14.06 8.14 -13.57
N ALA A 323 13.36 7.00 -13.68
CA ALA A 323 12.48 6.51 -12.62
C ALA A 323 13.23 6.24 -11.30
N LEU A 324 14.41 5.61 -11.39
CA LEU A 324 15.25 5.36 -10.22
C LEU A 324 15.80 6.65 -9.60
N ALA A 325 16.22 7.61 -10.42
CA ALA A 325 16.68 8.92 -9.96
C ALA A 325 15.55 9.67 -9.25
N LEU A 326 14.33 9.64 -9.80
CA LEU A 326 13.15 10.25 -9.18
C LEU A 326 12.78 9.56 -7.85
N ALA A 327 12.83 8.22 -7.78
CA ALA A 327 12.59 7.47 -6.56
C ALA A 327 13.62 7.82 -5.46
N ALA A 328 14.90 7.86 -5.80
CA ALA A 328 15.97 8.23 -4.88
C ALA A 328 15.86 9.70 -4.44
N ALA A 329 15.62 10.64 -5.34
CA ALA A 329 15.40 12.04 -5.03
C ALA A 329 14.15 12.22 -4.14
N GLY A 330 13.04 11.57 -4.49
CA GLY A 330 11.83 11.55 -3.67
C GLY A 330 12.08 11.01 -2.27
N THR A 331 12.83 9.91 -2.16
CA THR A 331 13.23 9.33 -0.86
C THR A 331 14.01 10.32 -0.02
N LEU A 332 15.03 10.96 -0.58
CA LEU A 332 15.89 11.90 0.15
C LEU A 332 15.13 13.21 0.50
N LEU A 333 14.54 13.84 -0.52
CA LEU A 333 14.00 15.19 -0.41
C LEU A 333 12.64 15.25 0.33
N THR A 334 11.85 14.16 0.31
CA THR A 334 10.57 14.12 1.03
C THR A 334 10.65 13.42 2.39
N SER A 335 11.85 13.04 2.84
CA SER A 335 12.03 12.34 4.13
C SER A 335 11.83 13.25 5.36
N GLY A 336 11.95 14.56 5.20
CA GLY A 336 12.03 15.51 6.30
C GLY A 336 13.38 15.49 7.05
N ALA A 337 14.37 14.74 6.54
CA ALA A 337 15.70 14.69 7.13
C ALA A 337 16.63 15.83 6.64
N PHE A 338 16.41 16.31 5.42
CA PHE A 338 17.26 17.31 4.75
C PHE A 338 16.56 18.65 4.52
N LEU A 339 15.24 18.66 4.53
CA LEU A 339 14.42 19.85 4.29
C LEU A 339 13.49 20.05 5.47
N ASP A 340 13.16 21.32 5.74
CA ASP A 340 12.12 21.66 6.69
C ASP A 340 10.73 21.21 6.22
N ARG A 341 9.75 21.33 7.10
CA ARG A 341 8.37 20.92 6.81
C ARG A 341 7.79 21.66 5.61
N THR A 342 8.02 22.97 5.51
CA THR A 342 7.44 23.82 4.45
C THR A 342 8.03 23.46 3.08
N ALA A 343 9.35 23.28 3.00
CA ALA A 343 10.02 22.85 1.76
C ALA A 343 9.59 21.43 1.35
N THR A 344 9.47 20.52 2.32
CA THR A 344 8.97 19.16 2.08
C THR A 344 7.53 19.17 1.54
N GLU A 345 6.63 19.95 2.13
CA GLU A 345 5.23 20.08 1.68
C GLU A 345 5.14 20.71 0.29
N ARG A 346 5.97 21.73 -0.01
CA ARG A 346 6.07 22.30 -1.36
C ARG A 346 6.51 21.27 -2.40
N LEU A 347 7.52 20.44 -2.09
CA LEU A 347 7.96 19.38 -3.00
C LEU A 347 6.87 18.33 -3.22
N LEU A 348 6.17 17.92 -2.15
CA LEU A 348 5.07 16.97 -2.25
C LEU A 348 3.91 17.51 -3.10
N SER A 349 3.71 18.84 -3.16
CA SER A 349 2.68 19.47 -4.00
C SER A 349 2.93 19.27 -5.50
N PHE A 350 4.17 18.98 -5.93
CA PHE A 350 4.49 18.57 -7.31
C PHE A 350 4.19 17.10 -7.59
N ARG A 351 3.63 16.35 -6.64
CA ARG A 351 3.26 14.94 -6.78
C ARG A 351 4.41 14.02 -7.23
N PRO A 352 5.62 14.10 -6.65
CA PRO A 352 6.78 13.35 -7.14
C PRO A 352 6.56 11.83 -7.16
N TRP A 353 5.83 11.31 -6.19
CA TRP A 353 5.52 9.87 -6.14
C TRP A 353 4.50 9.45 -7.19
N GLY A 354 3.50 10.29 -7.48
CA GLY A 354 2.56 10.07 -8.57
C GLY A 354 3.24 10.15 -9.93
N LEU A 355 4.15 11.12 -10.12
CA LEU A 355 4.97 11.23 -11.33
C LEU A 355 5.89 10.00 -11.49
N LEU A 356 6.48 9.51 -10.41
CA LEU A 356 7.19 8.23 -10.42
C LEU A 356 6.28 7.09 -10.90
N GLY A 357 5.05 7.02 -10.37
CA GLY A 357 4.07 6.01 -10.78
C GLY A 357 3.77 6.06 -12.28
N LEU A 358 3.57 7.26 -12.84
CA LEU A 358 3.35 7.44 -14.29
C LEU A 358 4.59 7.04 -15.10
N LEU A 359 5.79 7.37 -14.64
CA LEU A 359 7.03 6.99 -15.30
C LEU A 359 7.25 5.48 -15.31
N LEU A 360 6.86 4.80 -14.22
CA LEU A 360 6.92 3.33 -14.11
C LEU A 360 5.93 2.59 -15.01
N VAL A 361 4.87 3.26 -15.47
CA VAL A 361 3.95 2.71 -16.49
C VAL A 361 4.65 2.65 -17.85
N ALA A 362 5.57 3.57 -18.14
CA ALA A 362 6.28 3.64 -19.41
C ALA A 362 7.53 2.71 -19.50
N VAL A 363 7.87 2.05 -18.38
CA VAL A 363 9.01 1.12 -18.25
C VAL A 363 8.55 -0.32 -18.14
#